data_7a6b665c80e5b84bbc4a5101c8baae6e
#
_entry.id   7a6b665c80e5b84bbc4a5101c8baae6e
#
_cell.length_a   1.000
_cell.length_b   1.000
_cell.length_c   1.000
_cell.angle_alpha   90.00
_cell.angle_beta   90.00
_cell.angle_gamma   90.00
#
_symmetry.space_group_name_H-M   'P 1'
#
loop_
_entity.id
_entity.type
_entity.pdbx_description
1 polymer ?
#
loop_
_entity_poly.entity_id
_entity_poly.type
_entity_poly.pdbx_seq_one_letter_code
_entity_poly.pdbx_strand_id
1 'polypeptide(L)'
;MKNIVILPIYIPQDPNLHKFGGWEWMEYSKQAWQYWCDKHGYQLVIYDSPQIEDTTRFKITVQRWFDIFDFLKEKNIEFDQALMTDTTSIPRWDCPDFFKLTENKLTVRREIDNLNWVYEGIQGYKDIFGGYDLDITKYFNSGFVIFNKSHESLFNKFKEKYTSQSEEFLNLQKTVKRGTCQTPLNYITQINNIDVNYISPSFNVSHLPRKELLSHNWQLKESKTPHFIKYGYIWVFSGFDKTQRNDLMKQVWDIVKHNYTKSTIEEVLNLVKHKDTYKNATSKKFKRDLYDYFKETPLKNVIEFGCCKGDTTKVLSLISEKIYASDLDSANIEDAKNKCISSYNVSFEIKDINTEWNYPDPDLVYLDALHDYDGILQGLNRIKSQYPNTIIVMDDYGHIMNTVKPIIDNLIEKKQIEVLKWIGEAEGYMATNNKVFTDKEGLIFKFK
;
A
#
# COMPACT_ATOMS: atom_id res chain seq x y z
N MET A 1 1.97 -16.69 -4.83
CA MET A 1 0.67 -16.52 -5.52
C MET A 1 0.76 -15.33 -6.45
N LYS A 2 0.30 -15.51 -7.69
CA LYS A 2 0.25 -14.45 -8.72
C LYS A 2 -1.11 -13.73 -8.62
N ASN A 3 -1.24 -12.80 -7.69
CA ASN A 3 -2.49 -12.03 -7.57
C ASN A 3 -2.42 -10.76 -8.40
N ILE A 4 -3.55 -10.35 -8.96
CA ILE A 4 -3.65 -9.16 -9.82
C ILE A 4 -4.79 -8.26 -9.39
N VAL A 5 -4.63 -6.96 -9.62
CA VAL A 5 -5.70 -5.96 -9.51
C VAL A 5 -6.02 -5.44 -10.91
N ILE A 6 -7.29 -5.40 -11.28
CA ILE A 6 -7.76 -4.99 -12.59
C ILE A 6 -8.54 -3.69 -12.47
N LEU A 7 -8.08 -2.65 -13.17
CA LEU A 7 -8.77 -1.37 -13.30
C LEU A 7 -9.30 -1.20 -14.72
N PRO A 8 -10.60 -1.08 -14.93
CA PRO A 8 -11.19 -0.83 -16.24
C PRO A 8 -11.05 0.64 -16.65
N ILE A 9 -9.91 1.03 -17.16
CA ILE A 9 -9.62 2.39 -17.65
C ILE A 9 -9.77 2.42 -19.17
N TYR A 10 -10.90 2.90 -19.64
CA TYR A 10 -11.16 3.11 -21.05
C TYR A 10 -11.59 4.55 -21.29
N ILE A 11 -10.83 5.27 -22.14
CA ILE A 11 -11.12 6.62 -22.55
C ILE A 11 -11.56 6.55 -24.02
N PRO A 12 -12.83 6.85 -24.35
CA PRO A 12 -13.30 6.82 -25.71
C PRO A 12 -12.49 7.77 -26.61
N GLN A 13 -12.20 7.34 -27.83
CA GLN A 13 -11.51 8.21 -28.80
C GLN A 13 -12.39 9.37 -29.28
N ASP A 14 -13.71 9.17 -29.35
CA ASP A 14 -14.66 10.23 -29.71
C ASP A 14 -14.79 11.24 -28.56
N PRO A 15 -14.38 12.51 -28.76
CA PRO A 15 -14.49 13.56 -27.75
C PRO A 15 -15.91 13.81 -27.28
N ASN A 16 -16.94 13.53 -28.10
CA ASN A 16 -18.35 13.71 -27.71
C ASN A 16 -18.78 12.70 -26.63
N LEU A 17 -18.04 11.60 -26.45
CA LEU A 17 -18.28 10.62 -25.39
C LEU A 17 -17.51 10.95 -24.10
N HIS A 18 -16.69 12.00 -24.13
CA HIS A 18 -15.94 12.41 -22.96
C HIS A 18 -16.89 12.98 -21.90
N LYS A 19 -16.58 12.65 -20.65
CA LYS A 19 -17.32 13.17 -19.51
C LYS A 19 -16.84 14.58 -19.16
N PHE A 20 -17.73 15.41 -18.67
CA PHE A 20 -17.37 16.71 -18.13
C PHE A 20 -16.39 16.56 -16.95
N GLY A 21 -15.48 17.52 -16.79
CA GLY A 21 -14.52 17.56 -15.68
C GLY A 21 -13.22 16.74 -15.89
N GLY A 22 -13.02 16.15 -17.09
CA GLY A 22 -11.78 15.44 -17.43
C GLY A 22 -11.70 14.00 -16.93
N TRP A 23 -10.52 13.42 -17.06
CA TRP A 23 -10.22 12.02 -16.74
C TRP A 23 -9.09 11.86 -15.70
N GLU A 24 -8.55 12.96 -15.20
CA GLU A 24 -7.38 13.02 -14.32
C GLU A 24 -7.59 12.20 -13.02
N TRP A 25 -8.83 12.08 -12.56
CA TRP A 25 -9.17 11.26 -11.41
C TRP A 25 -8.82 9.78 -11.58
N MET A 26 -8.74 9.30 -12.81
CA MET A 26 -8.29 7.92 -13.08
C MET A 26 -6.81 7.74 -12.75
N GLU A 27 -5.99 8.77 -12.95
CA GLU A 27 -4.57 8.73 -12.60
C GLU A 27 -4.35 8.64 -11.09
N TYR A 28 -5.18 9.30 -10.28
CA TYR A 28 -5.09 9.18 -8.81
C TYR A 28 -5.40 7.75 -8.36
N SER A 29 -6.43 7.14 -8.93
CA SER A 29 -6.76 5.75 -8.69
C SER A 29 -5.63 4.82 -9.12
N LYS A 30 -5.13 4.98 -10.35
CA LYS A 30 -4.04 4.18 -10.90
C LYS A 30 -2.77 4.25 -10.06
N GLN A 31 -2.35 5.45 -9.65
CA GLN A 31 -1.17 5.64 -8.80
C GLN A 31 -1.33 4.95 -7.44
N ALA A 32 -2.50 5.09 -6.80
CA ALA A 32 -2.77 4.47 -5.51
C ALA A 32 -2.80 2.93 -5.61
N TRP A 33 -3.43 2.37 -6.65
CA TRP A 33 -3.45 0.93 -6.88
C TRP A 33 -2.09 0.37 -7.29
N GLN A 34 -1.31 1.11 -8.08
CA GLN A 34 0.06 0.71 -8.40
C GLN A 34 0.91 0.61 -7.13
N TYR A 35 0.84 1.65 -6.27
CA TYR A 35 1.52 1.62 -4.98
C TYR A 35 1.11 0.42 -4.13
N TRP A 36 -0.21 0.12 -4.04
CA TRP A 36 -0.71 -1.01 -3.28
C TRP A 36 -0.22 -2.35 -3.86
N CYS A 37 -0.22 -2.49 -5.18
CA CYS A 37 0.28 -3.68 -5.87
C CYS A 37 1.79 -3.87 -5.63
N ASP A 38 2.58 -2.81 -5.78
CA ASP A 38 4.04 -2.84 -5.54
C ASP A 38 4.35 -3.26 -4.10
N LYS A 39 3.60 -2.68 -3.14
CA LYS A 39 3.72 -3.00 -1.72
C LYS A 39 3.52 -4.50 -1.42
N HIS A 40 2.61 -5.16 -2.11
CA HIS A 40 2.24 -6.55 -1.86
C HIS A 40 2.87 -7.54 -2.85
N GLY A 41 3.67 -7.05 -3.81
CA GLY A 41 4.29 -7.87 -4.86
C GLY A 41 3.26 -8.42 -5.87
N TYR A 42 2.22 -7.64 -6.18
CA TYR A 42 1.16 -7.98 -7.11
C TYR A 42 1.24 -7.14 -8.39
N GLN A 43 0.51 -7.55 -9.42
CA GLN A 43 0.47 -6.85 -10.69
C GLN A 43 -0.79 -5.98 -10.79
N LEU A 44 -0.63 -4.72 -11.21
CA LEU A 44 -1.74 -3.89 -11.67
C LEU A 44 -1.96 -4.13 -13.17
N VAL A 45 -3.19 -4.45 -13.54
CA VAL A 45 -3.62 -4.68 -14.92
C VAL A 45 -4.63 -3.61 -15.30
N ILE A 46 -4.39 -2.92 -16.40
CA ILE A 46 -5.33 -1.94 -16.94
C ILE A 46 -6.15 -2.63 -18.03
N TYR A 47 -7.46 -2.75 -17.80
CA TYR A 47 -8.41 -3.20 -18.82
C TYR A 47 -8.82 -1.98 -19.65
N ASP A 48 -8.14 -1.76 -20.78
CA ASP A 48 -8.24 -0.58 -21.63
C ASP A 48 -8.87 -0.84 -22.99
N SER A 49 -9.08 -2.10 -23.34
CA SER A 49 -9.52 -2.53 -24.65
C SER A 49 -10.82 -3.34 -24.57
N PRO A 50 -11.99 -2.75 -24.86
CA PRO A 50 -13.24 -3.52 -24.93
C PRO A 50 -13.15 -4.52 -26.09
N GLN A 51 -13.58 -5.75 -25.85
CA GLN A 51 -13.61 -6.83 -26.86
C GLN A 51 -14.79 -6.69 -27.82
N ILE A 52 -15.81 -5.94 -27.44
CA ILE A 52 -16.97 -5.61 -28.27
C ILE A 52 -16.89 -4.12 -28.61
N GLU A 53 -16.71 -3.83 -29.90
CA GLU A 53 -16.54 -2.45 -30.40
C GLU A 53 -17.77 -1.55 -30.12
N ASP A 54 -18.97 -2.11 -30.17
CA ASP A 54 -20.19 -1.37 -29.85
C ASP A 54 -20.31 -1.05 -28.36
N THR A 55 -19.54 -0.06 -27.89
CA THR A 55 -19.56 0.43 -26.51
C THR A 55 -20.80 1.22 -26.16
N THR A 56 -21.64 1.57 -27.13
CA THR A 56 -22.94 2.21 -26.88
C THR A 56 -23.97 1.19 -26.42
N ARG A 57 -23.98 0.03 -27.03
CA ARG A 57 -24.83 -1.11 -26.67
C ARG A 57 -24.25 -1.88 -25.47
N PHE A 58 -22.96 -2.14 -25.48
CA PHE A 58 -22.25 -2.85 -24.42
C PHE A 58 -21.27 -1.92 -23.72
N LYS A 59 -21.76 -1.20 -22.72
CA LYS A 59 -20.93 -0.25 -21.95
C LYS A 59 -19.73 -0.97 -21.33
N ILE A 60 -18.58 -0.31 -21.26
CA ILE A 60 -17.35 -0.85 -20.66
C ILE A 60 -17.56 -1.36 -19.23
N THR A 61 -18.47 -0.74 -18.47
CA THR A 61 -18.84 -1.17 -17.13
C THR A 61 -19.51 -2.55 -17.09
N VAL A 62 -20.02 -3.01 -18.21
CA VAL A 62 -20.64 -4.34 -18.38
C VAL A 62 -19.64 -5.27 -19.03
N GLN A 63 -18.98 -4.82 -20.14
CA GLN A 63 -18.02 -5.64 -20.87
C GLN A 63 -16.89 -6.17 -20.00
N ARG A 64 -16.39 -5.40 -19.04
CA ARG A 64 -15.37 -5.85 -18.09
C ARG A 64 -15.69 -7.19 -17.40
N TRP A 65 -16.96 -7.59 -17.36
CA TRP A 65 -17.41 -8.86 -16.81
C TRP A 65 -17.56 -9.96 -17.87
N PHE A 66 -17.73 -9.56 -19.14
CA PHE A 66 -17.86 -10.52 -20.22
C PHE A 66 -16.54 -11.13 -20.66
N ASP A 67 -15.53 -10.26 -20.79
CA ASP A 67 -14.35 -10.57 -21.61
C ASP A 67 -13.08 -10.59 -20.79
N ILE A 68 -13.19 -10.50 -19.46
CA ILE A 68 -11.98 -10.36 -18.62
C ILE A 68 -11.05 -11.57 -18.77
N PHE A 69 -11.58 -12.78 -18.85
CA PHE A 69 -10.76 -13.99 -19.02
C PHE A 69 -10.11 -14.03 -20.41
N ASP A 70 -10.85 -13.67 -21.47
CA ASP A 70 -10.32 -13.58 -22.82
C ASP A 70 -9.23 -12.51 -22.91
N PHE A 71 -9.47 -11.33 -22.32
CA PHE A 71 -8.50 -10.25 -22.24
C PHE A 71 -7.21 -10.68 -21.53
N LEU A 72 -7.31 -11.30 -20.37
CA LEU A 72 -6.13 -11.76 -19.60
C LEU A 72 -5.35 -12.83 -20.36
N LYS A 73 -6.04 -13.73 -21.07
CA LYS A 73 -5.42 -14.76 -21.90
C LYS A 73 -4.70 -14.15 -23.10
N GLU A 74 -5.31 -13.20 -23.80
CA GLU A 74 -4.70 -12.47 -24.93
C GLU A 74 -3.42 -11.74 -24.51
N LYS A 75 -3.44 -11.12 -23.32
CA LYS A 75 -2.28 -10.43 -22.75
C LYS A 75 -1.25 -11.37 -22.10
N ASN A 76 -1.47 -12.69 -22.14
CA ASN A 76 -0.63 -13.70 -21.47
C ASN A 76 -0.44 -13.43 -19.95
N ILE A 77 -1.48 -12.96 -19.28
CA ILE A 77 -1.46 -12.66 -17.85
C ILE A 77 -1.98 -13.85 -17.07
N GLU A 78 -1.08 -14.50 -16.32
CA GLU A 78 -1.42 -15.59 -15.42
C GLU A 78 -1.74 -15.05 -14.03
N PHE A 79 -2.78 -15.59 -13.40
CA PHE A 79 -3.18 -15.20 -12.05
C PHE A 79 -3.75 -16.36 -11.25
N ASP A 80 -3.61 -16.28 -9.93
CA ASP A 80 -4.27 -17.15 -8.97
C ASP A 80 -5.58 -16.53 -8.50
N GLN A 81 -5.55 -15.25 -8.14
CA GLN A 81 -6.72 -14.44 -7.78
C GLN A 81 -6.65 -13.07 -8.45
N ALA A 82 -7.79 -12.55 -8.83
CA ALA A 82 -7.94 -11.24 -9.46
C ALA A 82 -9.00 -10.41 -8.74
N LEU A 83 -8.66 -9.17 -8.39
CA LEU A 83 -9.64 -8.16 -7.99
C LEU A 83 -10.04 -7.33 -9.20
N MET A 84 -11.33 -7.31 -9.54
CA MET A 84 -11.92 -6.29 -10.40
C MET A 84 -12.50 -5.18 -9.52
N THR A 85 -12.01 -3.95 -9.69
CA THR A 85 -12.50 -2.80 -8.92
C THR A 85 -12.83 -1.60 -9.81
N ASP A 86 -13.61 -0.65 -9.28
CA ASP A 86 -13.95 0.56 -10.01
C ASP A 86 -12.76 1.52 -10.10
N THR A 87 -12.57 2.18 -11.24
CA THR A 87 -11.58 3.24 -11.42
C THR A 87 -11.82 4.47 -10.55
N THR A 88 -12.97 4.58 -9.91
CA THR A 88 -13.25 5.62 -8.92
C THR A 88 -12.82 5.23 -7.51
N SER A 89 -12.05 4.15 -7.35
CA SER A 89 -11.58 3.67 -6.05
C SER A 89 -10.14 4.07 -5.77
N ILE A 90 -9.84 4.38 -4.53
CA ILE A 90 -8.48 4.67 -4.03
C ILE A 90 -8.25 3.78 -2.81
N PRO A 91 -7.36 2.79 -2.86
CA PRO A 91 -6.95 2.04 -1.68
C PRO A 91 -6.10 2.95 -0.78
N ARG A 92 -6.35 2.96 0.51
CA ARG A 92 -5.51 3.66 1.47
C ARG A 92 -4.11 3.04 1.49
N TRP A 93 -3.08 3.84 1.68
CA TRP A 93 -1.66 3.40 1.64
C TRP A 93 -1.32 2.23 2.56
N ASP A 94 -2.04 2.09 3.68
CA ASP A 94 -1.91 1.02 4.65
C ASP A 94 -2.99 -0.07 4.51
N CYS A 95 -3.76 -0.06 3.42
CA CYS A 95 -4.76 -1.08 3.14
C CYS A 95 -4.14 -2.48 3.21
N PRO A 96 -4.67 -3.37 4.07
CA PRO A 96 -4.12 -4.71 4.23
C PRO A 96 -4.35 -5.57 2.99
N ASP A 97 -3.64 -6.68 2.93
CA ASP A 97 -3.75 -7.67 1.86
C ASP A 97 -5.08 -8.43 1.97
N PHE A 98 -6.06 -8.02 1.21
CA PHE A 98 -7.38 -8.64 1.17
C PHE A 98 -7.42 -9.97 0.43
N PHE A 99 -6.42 -10.31 -0.40
CA PHE A 99 -6.36 -11.62 -1.06
C PHE A 99 -6.20 -12.76 -0.05
N LYS A 100 -5.67 -12.50 1.11
CA LYS A 100 -5.58 -13.47 2.22
C LYS A 100 -6.93 -13.79 2.88
N LEU A 101 -7.97 -13.03 2.57
CA LEU A 101 -9.30 -13.14 3.20
C LEU A 101 -10.32 -13.86 2.31
N THR A 102 -9.92 -14.41 1.15
CA THR A 102 -10.85 -14.84 0.10
C THR A 102 -11.39 -16.25 0.28
N GLU A 103 -10.73 -17.10 1.05
CA GLU A 103 -11.07 -18.54 1.19
C GLU A 103 -11.21 -19.26 -0.17
N ASN A 104 -10.56 -18.76 -1.23
CA ASN A 104 -10.68 -19.21 -2.62
C ASN A 104 -12.10 -19.12 -3.22
N LYS A 105 -13.00 -18.36 -2.59
CA LYS A 105 -14.38 -18.13 -3.05
C LYS A 105 -14.50 -16.83 -3.83
N LEU A 106 -15.60 -16.66 -4.54
CA LEU A 106 -16.01 -15.35 -5.06
C LEU A 106 -16.15 -14.40 -3.87
N THR A 107 -15.26 -13.41 -3.78
CA THR A 107 -15.20 -12.56 -2.59
C THR A 107 -15.64 -11.16 -2.92
N VAL A 108 -16.59 -10.66 -2.16
CA VAL A 108 -17.30 -9.42 -2.43
C VAL A 108 -17.59 -8.64 -1.16
N ARG A 109 -18.02 -7.40 -1.31
CA ARG A 109 -18.58 -6.59 -0.24
C ARG A 109 -20.09 -6.49 -0.38
N ARG A 110 -20.85 -6.75 0.69
CA ARG A 110 -22.32 -6.57 0.67
C ARG A 110 -22.69 -5.12 0.37
N GLU A 111 -23.71 -4.93 -0.47
CA GLU A 111 -24.29 -3.61 -0.72
C GLU A 111 -25.31 -3.27 0.34
N ILE A 112 -24.94 -2.39 1.24
CA ILE A 112 -25.78 -1.99 2.37
C ILE A 112 -26.03 -0.48 2.42
N ASP A 113 -25.48 0.27 1.45
CA ASP A 113 -25.44 1.73 1.53
C ASP A 113 -26.78 2.37 1.16
N ASN A 114 -27.55 1.76 0.28
CA ASN A 114 -28.84 2.25 -0.17
C ASN A 114 -29.77 1.10 -0.55
N LEU A 115 -30.46 0.54 0.44
CA LEU A 115 -31.36 -0.62 0.23
C LEU A 115 -32.53 -0.31 -0.70
N ASN A 116 -33.06 0.92 -0.69
CA ASN A 116 -34.15 1.29 -1.62
C ASN A 116 -33.64 1.22 -3.08
N TRP A 117 -32.44 1.73 -3.35
CA TRP A 117 -31.83 1.66 -4.67
C TRP A 117 -31.60 0.21 -5.11
N VAL A 118 -31.17 -0.65 -4.19
CA VAL A 118 -30.98 -2.10 -4.42
C VAL A 118 -32.33 -2.76 -4.73
N TYR A 119 -33.34 -2.52 -3.89
CA TYR A 119 -34.67 -3.10 -4.06
C TYR A 119 -35.31 -2.72 -5.39
N GLU A 120 -35.26 -1.45 -5.77
CA GLU A 120 -35.81 -0.98 -7.06
C GLU A 120 -34.99 -1.62 -8.24
N GLY A 121 -33.70 -1.80 -8.09
CA GLY A 121 -32.89 -2.54 -9.07
C GLY A 121 -33.34 -3.99 -9.18
N ILE A 122 -33.48 -4.71 -8.07
CA ILE A 122 -33.96 -6.09 -8.06
C ILE A 122 -35.32 -6.21 -8.74
N GLN A 123 -36.32 -5.41 -8.34
CA GLN A 123 -37.63 -5.46 -8.92
C GLN A 123 -37.63 -5.15 -10.43
N GLY A 124 -36.82 -4.17 -10.85
CA GLY A 124 -36.72 -3.75 -12.24
C GLY A 124 -36.16 -4.82 -13.18
N TYR A 125 -35.27 -5.69 -12.68
CA TYR A 125 -34.67 -6.76 -13.48
C TYR A 125 -35.34 -8.14 -13.27
N LYS A 126 -36.31 -8.27 -12.37
CA LYS A 126 -36.89 -9.55 -11.97
C LYS A 126 -37.42 -10.38 -13.16
N ASP A 127 -38.16 -9.76 -14.06
CA ASP A 127 -38.82 -10.45 -15.17
C ASP A 127 -37.80 -11.05 -16.17
N ILE A 128 -36.73 -10.32 -16.48
CA ILE A 128 -35.67 -10.81 -17.40
C ILE A 128 -34.94 -12.04 -16.84
N PHE A 129 -35.01 -12.25 -15.52
CA PHE A 129 -34.51 -13.42 -14.82
C PHE A 129 -35.60 -14.43 -14.45
N GLY A 130 -36.73 -14.44 -15.21
CA GLY A 130 -37.79 -15.44 -15.06
C GLY A 130 -38.55 -15.36 -13.74
N GLY A 131 -38.64 -14.17 -13.15
CA GLY A 131 -39.33 -13.98 -11.88
C GLY A 131 -38.58 -14.45 -10.64
N TYR A 132 -37.28 -14.77 -10.76
CA TYR A 132 -36.48 -15.25 -9.63
C TYR A 132 -36.50 -14.27 -8.44
N ASP A 133 -36.75 -14.78 -7.24
CA ASP A 133 -36.73 -14.01 -6.01
C ASP A 133 -35.31 -13.91 -5.47
N LEU A 134 -34.63 -12.82 -5.84
CA LEU A 134 -33.27 -12.55 -5.40
C LEU A 134 -33.25 -12.19 -3.92
N ASP A 135 -32.42 -12.90 -3.14
CA ASP A 135 -32.21 -12.62 -1.73
C ASP A 135 -31.37 -11.33 -1.56
N ILE A 136 -32.03 -10.26 -1.12
CA ILE A 136 -31.40 -8.94 -0.92
C ILE A 136 -30.29 -8.99 0.15
N THR A 137 -30.35 -9.94 1.10
CA THR A 137 -29.32 -10.06 2.15
C THR A 137 -28.00 -10.57 1.61
N LYS A 138 -28.01 -11.17 0.41
CA LYS A 138 -26.85 -11.66 -0.31
C LYS A 138 -26.40 -10.73 -1.44
N TYR A 139 -27.07 -9.58 -1.60
CA TYR A 139 -26.74 -8.64 -2.67
C TYR A 139 -25.40 -7.95 -2.40
N PHE A 140 -24.55 -7.90 -3.41
CA PHE A 140 -23.20 -7.35 -3.30
C PHE A 140 -22.92 -6.22 -4.30
N ASN A 141 -21.95 -5.39 -3.96
CA ASN A 141 -21.45 -4.31 -4.79
C ASN A 141 -20.46 -4.84 -5.84
N SER A 142 -20.72 -4.51 -7.12
CA SER A 142 -19.84 -4.94 -8.23
C SER A 142 -18.59 -4.08 -8.41
N GLY A 143 -18.41 -3.05 -7.60
CA GLY A 143 -17.19 -2.22 -7.61
C GLY A 143 -16.01 -2.83 -6.86
N PHE A 144 -16.20 -4.01 -6.24
CA PHE A 144 -15.15 -4.79 -5.58
C PHE A 144 -15.50 -6.26 -5.63
N VAL A 145 -14.90 -6.99 -6.55
CA VAL A 145 -15.13 -8.44 -6.71
C VAL A 145 -13.81 -9.15 -6.92
N ILE A 146 -13.46 -10.06 -6.01
CA ILE A 146 -12.30 -10.94 -6.16
C ILE A 146 -12.77 -12.29 -6.67
N PHE A 147 -12.11 -12.78 -7.70
CA PHE A 147 -12.41 -14.05 -8.35
C PHE A 147 -11.11 -14.81 -8.69
N ASN A 148 -11.25 -16.07 -9.08
CA ASN A 148 -10.17 -16.92 -9.59
C ASN A 148 -10.64 -17.68 -10.85
N LYS A 149 -9.79 -18.51 -11.42
CA LYS A 149 -10.10 -19.25 -12.66
C LYS A 149 -11.36 -20.13 -12.58
N SER A 150 -11.75 -20.63 -11.39
CA SER A 150 -12.95 -21.44 -11.24
C SER A 150 -14.26 -20.65 -11.47
N HIS A 151 -14.19 -19.33 -11.46
CA HIS A 151 -15.36 -18.46 -11.67
C HIS A 151 -15.58 -18.08 -13.14
N GLU A 152 -14.75 -18.56 -14.08
CA GLU A 152 -14.89 -18.24 -15.52
C GLU A 152 -16.29 -18.59 -16.05
N SER A 153 -16.85 -19.75 -15.63
CA SER A 153 -18.20 -20.14 -16.02
C SER A 153 -19.30 -19.18 -15.57
N LEU A 154 -19.14 -18.51 -14.43
CA LEU A 154 -20.06 -17.46 -13.96
C LEU A 154 -20.08 -16.27 -14.94
N PHE A 155 -18.91 -15.81 -15.36
CA PHE A 155 -18.79 -14.68 -16.27
C PHE A 155 -19.25 -15.01 -17.68
N ASN A 156 -19.00 -16.26 -18.13
CA ASN A 156 -19.54 -16.74 -19.40
C ASN A 156 -21.08 -16.78 -19.41
N LYS A 157 -21.71 -17.22 -18.32
CA LYS A 157 -23.17 -17.15 -18.18
C LYS A 157 -23.69 -15.71 -18.15
N PHE A 158 -22.93 -14.81 -17.55
CA PHE A 158 -23.27 -13.37 -17.57
C PHE A 158 -23.20 -12.82 -19.01
N LYS A 159 -22.16 -13.16 -19.77
CA LYS A 159 -21.97 -12.81 -21.18
C LYS A 159 -23.14 -13.33 -22.03
N GLU A 160 -23.41 -14.63 -21.94
CA GLU A 160 -24.50 -15.30 -22.68
C GLU A 160 -25.84 -14.65 -22.42
N LYS A 161 -26.21 -14.48 -21.13
CA LYS A 161 -27.48 -13.86 -20.75
C LYS A 161 -27.62 -12.44 -21.28
N TYR A 162 -26.54 -11.65 -21.16
CA TYR A 162 -26.57 -10.24 -21.53
C TYR A 162 -26.56 -10.05 -23.06
N THR A 163 -25.83 -10.88 -23.79
CA THR A 163 -25.75 -10.78 -25.25
C THR A 163 -27.03 -11.31 -25.93
N SER A 164 -27.60 -12.41 -25.42
CA SER A 164 -28.83 -12.98 -25.97
C SER A 164 -30.08 -12.09 -25.79
N GLN A 165 -30.08 -11.27 -24.74
CA GLN A 165 -31.21 -10.36 -24.40
C GLN A 165 -30.77 -8.90 -24.34
N SER A 166 -29.85 -8.51 -25.19
CA SER A 166 -29.19 -7.20 -25.12
C SER A 166 -30.16 -6.02 -25.29
N GLU A 167 -31.20 -6.15 -26.09
CA GLU A 167 -32.19 -5.09 -26.28
C GLU A 167 -33.07 -4.90 -25.03
N GLU A 168 -33.52 -5.99 -24.42
CA GLU A 168 -34.24 -5.93 -23.16
C GLU A 168 -33.40 -5.28 -22.05
N PHE A 169 -32.11 -5.66 -21.94
CA PHE A 169 -31.20 -5.02 -21.01
C PHE A 169 -31.02 -3.52 -21.28
N LEU A 170 -30.89 -3.10 -22.55
CA LEU A 170 -30.81 -1.70 -22.90
C LEU A 170 -32.07 -0.91 -22.52
N ASN A 171 -33.25 -1.50 -22.75
CA ASN A 171 -34.51 -0.88 -22.37
C ASN A 171 -34.65 -0.77 -20.85
N LEU A 172 -34.29 -1.83 -20.09
CA LEU A 172 -34.28 -1.79 -18.64
C LEU A 172 -33.29 -0.76 -18.10
N GLN A 173 -32.12 -0.59 -18.70
CA GLN A 173 -31.18 0.46 -18.29
C GLN A 173 -31.75 1.87 -18.48
N LYS A 174 -32.61 2.10 -19.46
CA LYS A 174 -33.28 3.40 -19.68
C LYS A 174 -34.38 3.64 -18.66
N THR A 175 -35.11 2.61 -18.26
CA THR A 175 -36.27 2.68 -17.35
C THR A 175 -35.86 2.58 -15.89
N VAL A 176 -35.13 1.53 -15.51
CA VAL A 176 -34.68 1.28 -14.14
C VAL A 176 -33.59 2.25 -13.71
N LYS A 177 -32.65 2.59 -14.63
CA LYS A 177 -31.53 3.52 -14.44
C LYS A 177 -30.59 3.17 -13.27
N ARG A 178 -30.58 1.92 -12.83
CA ARG A 178 -29.86 1.44 -11.63
C ARG A 178 -29.25 0.05 -11.92
N GLY A 179 -28.17 -0.27 -11.23
CA GLY A 179 -27.60 -1.61 -11.18
C GLY A 179 -27.24 -2.26 -12.53
N THR A 180 -26.85 -1.47 -13.52
CA THR A 180 -26.64 -1.88 -14.92
C THR A 180 -25.87 -3.18 -15.08
N CYS A 181 -24.78 -3.38 -14.35
CA CYS A 181 -24.02 -4.63 -14.30
C CYS A 181 -24.18 -5.34 -12.95
N GLN A 182 -24.33 -4.58 -11.87
CA GLN A 182 -24.38 -5.09 -10.51
C GLN A 182 -25.58 -6.00 -10.27
N THR A 183 -26.79 -5.55 -10.62
CA THR A 183 -28.01 -6.36 -10.40
C THR A 183 -28.02 -7.64 -11.22
N PRO A 184 -27.75 -7.61 -12.55
CA PRO A 184 -27.64 -8.84 -13.33
C PRO A 184 -26.56 -9.81 -12.82
N LEU A 185 -25.40 -9.32 -12.38
CA LEU A 185 -24.35 -10.17 -11.82
C LEU A 185 -24.83 -10.85 -10.53
N ASN A 186 -25.56 -10.13 -9.66
CA ASN A 186 -26.15 -10.70 -8.45
C ASN A 186 -27.19 -11.79 -8.76
N TYR A 187 -28.05 -11.57 -9.77
CA TYR A 187 -29.02 -12.57 -10.21
C TYR A 187 -28.30 -13.85 -10.67
N ILE A 188 -27.33 -13.73 -11.57
CA ILE A 188 -26.63 -14.91 -12.12
C ILE A 188 -25.87 -15.64 -11.03
N THR A 189 -25.24 -14.92 -10.10
CA THR A 189 -24.53 -15.50 -8.96
C THR A 189 -25.48 -16.34 -8.09
N GLN A 190 -26.65 -15.80 -7.73
CA GLN A 190 -27.58 -16.52 -6.86
C GLN A 190 -28.32 -17.65 -7.57
N ILE A 191 -28.78 -17.46 -8.81
CA ILE A 191 -29.43 -18.52 -9.62
C ILE A 191 -28.50 -19.73 -9.78
N ASN A 192 -27.19 -19.50 -9.92
CA ASN A 192 -26.21 -20.57 -10.09
C ASN A 192 -25.61 -21.08 -8.76
N ASN A 193 -26.13 -20.64 -7.62
CA ASN A 193 -25.67 -21.06 -6.29
C ASN A 193 -24.14 -20.94 -6.11
N ILE A 194 -23.54 -19.86 -6.63
CA ILE A 194 -22.12 -19.61 -6.47
C ILE A 194 -21.82 -19.33 -5.00
N ASP A 195 -20.82 -20.02 -4.46
CA ASP A 195 -20.37 -19.80 -3.07
C ASP A 195 -19.63 -18.47 -2.96
N VAL A 196 -20.13 -17.59 -2.08
CA VAL A 196 -19.70 -16.21 -1.96
C VAL A 196 -19.15 -15.96 -0.55
N ASN A 197 -17.94 -15.40 -0.49
CA ASN A 197 -17.37 -14.89 0.74
C ASN A 197 -17.61 -13.37 0.83
N TYR A 198 -18.07 -12.90 1.99
CA TYR A 198 -18.36 -11.49 2.23
C TYR A 198 -17.33 -10.90 3.19
N ILE A 199 -16.54 -9.95 2.70
CA ILE A 199 -15.56 -9.24 3.53
C ILE A 199 -16.11 -7.94 4.11
N SER A 200 -15.32 -7.34 5.01
CA SER A 200 -15.68 -6.09 5.70
C SER A 200 -16.06 -4.97 4.73
N PRO A 201 -17.12 -4.19 5.03
CA PRO A 201 -17.46 -2.99 4.26
C PRO A 201 -16.32 -1.97 4.12
N SER A 202 -15.33 -1.99 5.00
CA SER A 202 -14.16 -1.11 4.93
C SER A 202 -13.33 -1.26 3.65
N PHE A 203 -13.45 -2.39 2.93
CA PHE A 203 -12.76 -2.61 1.65
C PHE A 203 -13.50 -2.03 0.43
N ASN A 204 -14.64 -1.38 0.61
CA ASN A 204 -15.32 -0.66 -0.47
C ASN A 204 -16.30 0.35 0.15
N VAL A 205 -15.78 1.49 0.57
CA VAL A 205 -16.57 2.53 1.25
C VAL A 205 -16.99 3.58 0.25
N SER A 206 -18.25 3.65 -0.09
CA SER A 206 -18.82 4.61 -1.06
C SER A 206 -19.68 5.70 -0.42
N HIS A 207 -20.41 5.38 0.64
CA HIS A 207 -21.34 6.31 1.26
C HIS A 207 -20.67 7.39 2.11
N LEU A 208 -19.58 7.06 2.83
CA LEU A 208 -18.88 8.02 3.69
C LEU A 208 -18.24 9.16 2.89
N PRO A 209 -17.46 8.88 1.80
CA PRO A 209 -16.96 9.94 0.94
C PRO A 209 -18.09 10.85 0.41
N ARG A 210 -19.20 10.28 -0.06
CA ARG A 210 -20.34 11.08 -0.54
C ARG A 210 -20.95 11.94 0.55
N LYS A 211 -21.22 11.38 1.72
CA LYS A 211 -21.80 12.12 2.85
C LYS A 211 -20.92 13.26 3.29
N GLU A 212 -19.62 13.04 3.37
CA GLU A 212 -18.71 14.06 3.88
C GLU A 212 -18.35 15.10 2.83
N LEU A 213 -17.94 14.69 1.61
CA LEU A 213 -17.47 15.63 0.59
C LEU A 213 -18.60 16.47 -0.02
N LEU A 214 -19.83 15.96 -0.06
CA LEU A 214 -21.00 16.75 -0.47
C LEU A 214 -21.61 17.55 0.68
N SER A 215 -21.11 17.40 1.90
CA SER A 215 -21.49 18.28 3.03
C SER A 215 -20.86 19.65 2.84
N HIS A 216 -21.67 20.70 2.96
CA HIS A 216 -21.22 22.10 2.80
C HIS A 216 -20.12 22.52 3.79
N ASN A 217 -19.86 21.73 4.83
CA ASN A 217 -19.01 22.12 5.96
C ASN A 217 -17.67 21.40 6.04
N TRP A 218 -17.39 20.36 5.22
CA TRP A 218 -16.14 19.59 5.39
C TRP A 218 -14.88 20.42 5.13
N GLN A 219 -14.94 21.38 4.20
CA GLN A 219 -13.82 22.26 3.84
C GLN A 219 -13.58 23.35 4.88
N LEU A 220 -14.54 23.60 5.77
CA LEU A 220 -14.46 24.61 6.81
C LEU A 220 -13.85 24.09 8.11
N LYS A 221 -13.53 22.79 8.19
CA LYS A 221 -12.88 22.18 9.35
C LYS A 221 -11.45 22.67 9.48
N GLU A 222 -10.98 22.85 10.70
CA GLU A 222 -9.58 23.24 10.97
C GLU A 222 -8.58 22.28 10.32
N SER A 223 -8.78 20.98 10.44
CA SER A 223 -7.89 19.95 9.88
C SER A 223 -7.93 19.90 8.36
N LYS A 224 -9.00 20.38 7.71
CA LYS A 224 -9.29 20.21 6.27
C LYS A 224 -9.13 18.78 5.74
N THR A 225 -9.02 17.81 6.63
CA THR A 225 -8.85 16.39 6.28
C THR A 225 -10.19 15.70 6.43
N PRO A 226 -10.72 15.07 5.38
CA PRO A 226 -11.96 14.31 5.47
C PRO A 226 -11.85 13.17 6.49
N HIS A 227 -12.89 12.97 7.32
CA HIS A 227 -12.88 11.95 8.36
C HIS A 227 -12.94 10.53 7.80
N PHE A 228 -13.60 10.32 6.66
CA PHE A 228 -13.73 8.99 6.04
C PHE A 228 -12.36 8.33 5.76
N ILE A 229 -11.30 9.13 5.60
CA ILE A 229 -9.93 8.63 5.39
C ILE A 229 -9.51 7.65 6.49
N LYS A 230 -10.01 7.82 7.72
CA LYS A 230 -9.71 6.96 8.87
C LYS A 230 -10.54 5.67 8.92
N TYR A 231 -11.68 5.62 8.25
CA TYR A 231 -12.70 4.59 8.47
C TYR A 231 -12.79 3.52 7.38
N GLY A 232 -12.06 3.66 6.29
CA GLY A 232 -12.10 2.71 5.19
C GLY A 232 -10.72 2.40 4.64
N TYR A 233 -10.53 1.19 4.18
CA TYR A 233 -9.32 0.78 3.47
C TYR A 233 -9.35 1.10 1.98
N ILE A 234 -10.56 1.12 1.38
CA ILE A 234 -10.74 1.49 -0.02
C ILE A 234 -11.88 2.48 -0.11
N TRP A 235 -11.60 3.70 -0.54
CA TRP A 235 -12.58 4.76 -0.72
C TRP A 235 -13.07 4.75 -2.16
N VAL A 236 -14.39 4.85 -2.35
CA VAL A 236 -15.02 4.79 -3.67
C VAL A 236 -15.78 6.08 -3.92
N PHE A 237 -15.41 6.75 -5.00
CA PHE A 237 -15.98 8.02 -5.43
C PHE A 237 -17.05 7.84 -6.54
N SER A 238 -17.75 6.70 -6.53
CA SER A 238 -18.90 6.46 -7.37
C SER A 238 -20.13 7.26 -6.87
N GLY A 239 -21.02 7.64 -7.79
CA GLY A 239 -22.23 8.37 -7.45
C GLY A 239 -22.05 9.87 -7.20
N PHE A 240 -20.86 10.41 -7.40
CA PHE A 240 -20.64 11.86 -7.51
C PHE A 240 -21.08 12.36 -8.88
N ASP A 241 -21.54 13.61 -8.94
CA ASP A 241 -21.76 14.29 -10.22
C ASP A 241 -20.48 14.30 -11.03
N LYS A 242 -20.59 14.11 -12.35
CA LYS A 242 -19.44 14.00 -13.23
C LYS A 242 -18.62 15.29 -13.26
N THR A 243 -19.26 16.44 -13.06
CA THR A 243 -18.60 17.74 -13.05
C THR A 243 -17.80 18.00 -11.78
N GLN A 244 -18.21 17.41 -10.66
CA GLN A 244 -17.57 17.59 -9.34
C GLN A 244 -16.53 16.51 -9.03
N ARG A 245 -16.65 15.32 -9.63
CA ARG A 245 -15.84 14.16 -9.26
C ARG A 245 -14.35 14.42 -9.36
N ASN A 246 -13.90 15.02 -10.47
CA ASN A 246 -12.49 15.28 -10.70
C ASN A 246 -11.91 16.19 -9.60
N ASP A 247 -12.59 17.28 -9.31
CA ASP A 247 -12.14 18.25 -8.31
C ASP A 247 -12.14 17.68 -6.90
N LEU A 248 -13.20 16.93 -6.53
CA LEU A 248 -13.29 16.32 -5.21
C LEU A 248 -12.24 15.21 -5.01
N MET A 249 -12.02 14.37 -6.01
CA MET A 249 -10.96 13.36 -5.95
C MET A 249 -9.57 14.01 -5.91
N LYS A 250 -9.36 15.10 -6.67
CA LYS A 250 -8.11 15.87 -6.63
C LYS A 250 -7.86 16.44 -5.25
N GLN A 251 -8.85 17.05 -4.63
CA GLN A 251 -8.71 17.62 -3.27
C GLN A 251 -8.32 16.54 -2.25
N VAL A 252 -8.95 15.37 -2.31
CA VAL A 252 -8.60 14.24 -1.44
C VAL A 252 -7.19 13.73 -1.77
N TRP A 253 -6.87 13.57 -3.07
CA TRP A 253 -5.55 13.12 -3.50
C TRP A 253 -4.43 14.05 -3.04
N ASP A 254 -4.61 15.36 -3.16
CA ASP A 254 -3.64 16.34 -2.72
C ASP A 254 -3.34 16.28 -1.21
N ILE A 255 -4.34 15.85 -0.41
CA ILE A 255 -4.17 15.62 1.02
C ILE A 255 -3.35 14.34 1.29
N VAL A 256 -3.58 13.26 0.53
CA VAL A 256 -3.06 11.92 0.88
C VAL A 256 -1.89 11.44 0.02
N LYS A 257 -1.63 12.04 -1.14
CA LYS A 257 -0.66 11.56 -2.15
C LYS A 257 0.75 11.31 -1.60
N HIS A 258 1.17 12.09 -0.60
CA HIS A 258 2.48 11.93 0.03
C HIS A 258 2.67 10.56 0.71
N ASN A 259 1.59 9.84 1.01
CA ASN A 259 1.66 8.49 1.57
C ASN A 259 1.87 7.40 0.50
N TYR A 260 1.74 7.73 -0.80
CA TYR A 260 1.88 6.78 -1.91
C TYR A 260 3.19 6.94 -2.69
N THR A 261 4.04 7.84 -2.29
CA THR A 261 5.35 8.03 -2.91
C THR A 261 6.44 7.47 -2.01
N LYS A 262 7.41 6.75 -2.59
CA LYS A 262 8.68 6.52 -1.88
C LYS A 262 9.31 7.89 -1.68
N SER A 263 9.59 8.24 -0.44
CA SER A 263 10.31 9.47 -0.14
C SER A 263 11.66 9.45 -0.84
N THR A 264 12.08 10.59 -1.37
CA THR A 264 13.47 10.77 -1.81
C THR A 264 14.37 10.94 -0.59
N ILE A 265 15.67 10.70 -0.74
CA ILE A 265 16.61 10.93 0.36
C ILE A 265 16.58 12.40 0.82
N GLU A 266 16.39 13.34 -0.09
CA GLU A 266 16.28 14.78 0.25
C GLU A 266 15.06 15.07 1.13
N GLU A 267 13.91 14.51 0.77
CA GLU A 267 12.68 14.62 1.58
C GLU A 267 12.87 14.01 2.96
N VAL A 268 13.49 12.81 3.03
CA VAL A 268 13.78 12.15 4.31
C VAL A 268 14.70 13.01 5.17
N LEU A 269 15.80 13.53 4.62
CA LEU A 269 16.75 14.36 5.36
C LEU A 269 16.18 15.72 5.78
N ASN A 270 15.20 16.25 5.04
CA ASN A 270 14.48 17.47 5.43
C ASN A 270 13.52 17.25 6.61
N LEU A 271 13.02 16.03 6.77
CA LEU A 271 12.16 15.64 7.91
C LEU A 271 12.98 15.34 9.17
N VAL A 272 14.27 15.01 9.04
CA VAL A 272 15.16 14.81 10.18
C VAL A 272 15.32 16.14 10.92
N LYS A 273 14.89 16.19 12.17
CA LYS A 273 15.00 17.37 13.00
C LYS A 273 16.47 17.75 13.18
N HIS A 274 16.74 19.05 13.20
CA HIS A 274 18.09 19.55 13.41
C HIS A 274 18.57 19.15 14.83
N LYS A 275 19.88 18.98 15.00
CA LYS A 275 20.59 18.65 16.24
C LYS A 275 20.15 19.42 17.49
N ASP A 276 19.74 20.67 17.34
CA ASP A 276 19.36 21.56 18.43
C ASP A 276 18.15 21.05 19.24
N THR A 277 17.41 20.07 18.68
CA THR A 277 16.21 19.51 19.30
C THR A 277 16.35 18.07 19.81
N TYR A 278 17.39 17.34 19.38
CA TYR A 278 17.67 15.97 19.80
C TYR A 278 19.15 15.79 20.10
N LYS A 279 19.46 15.62 21.38
CA LYS A 279 20.85 15.49 21.87
C LYS A 279 21.57 14.21 21.43
N ASN A 280 20.83 13.22 20.92
CA ASN A 280 21.33 11.86 20.66
C ASN A 280 20.88 11.30 19.30
N ALA A 281 20.76 12.10 18.26
CA ALA A 281 20.37 11.62 16.94
C ALA A 281 21.54 11.70 15.96
N THR A 282 21.72 10.68 15.14
CA THR A 282 22.70 10.66 14.05
C THR A 282 22.52 11.85 13.11
N SER A 283 23.62 12.38 12.59
CA SER A 283 23.62 13.57 11.73
C SER A 283 22.95 13.30 10.37
N LYS A 284 22.56 14.39 9.70
CA LYS A 284 22.11 14.32 8.30
C LYS A 284 23.19 13.77 7.39
N LYS A 285 24.47 14.09 7.68
CA LYS A 285 25.60 13.60 6.92
C LYS A 285 25.77 12.08 7.09
N PHE A 286 25.66 11.55 8.30
CA PHE A 286 25.68 10.11 8.56
C PHE A 286 24.63 9.38 7.71
N LYS A 287 23.40 9.87 7.75
CA LYS A 287 22.28 9.32 6.99
C LYS A 287 22.49 9.42 5.48
N ARG A 288 23.07 10.50 5.00
CA ARG A 288 23.45 10.69 3.60
C ARG A 288 24.53 9.71 3.18
N ASP A 289 25.62 9.61 3.95
CA ASP A 289 26.74 8.73 3.67
C ASP A 289 26.30 7.25 3.65
N LEU A 290 25.40 6.86 4.56
CA LEU A 290 24.78 5.54 4.61
C LEU A 290 23.97 5.25 3.32
N TYR A 291 23.09 6.15 2.94
CA TYR A 291 22.32 6.05 1.71
C TYR A 291 23.22 5.96 0.47
N ASP A 292 24.18 6.86 0.34
CA ASP A 292 25.08 6.94 -0.82
C ASP A 292 25.98 5.69 -0.97
N TYR A 293 26.24 4.99 0.13
CA TYR A 293 27.03 3.76 0.09
C TYR A 293 26.23 2.58 -0.48
N PHE A 294 24.94 2.48 -0.18
CA PHE A 294 24.12 1.32 -0.55
C PHE A 294 23.13 1.56 -1.70
N LYS A 295 22.91 2.78 -2.14
CA LYS A 295 21.85 3.13 -3.11
C LYS A 295 21.92 2.37 -4.45
N GLU A 296 23.13 1.98 -4.89
CA GLU A 296 23.36 1.24 -6.14
C GLU A 296 23.31 -0.29 -5.94
N THR A 297 23.33 -0.74 -4.69
CA THR A 297 23.30 -2.18 -4.34
C THR A 297 22.25 -2.39 -3.25
N PRO A 298 20.96 -2.46 -3.62
CA PRO A 298 19.89 -2.62 -2.64
C PRO A 298 20.06 -3.87 -1.79
N LEU A 299 19.85 -3.72 -0.48
CA LEU A 299 19.93 -4.79 0.51
C LEU A 299 18.62 -5.58 0.53
N LYS A 300 18.66 -6.91 0.64
CA LYS A 300 17.45 -7.75 0.76
C LYS A 300 16.86 -7.63 2.15
N ASN A 301 17.67 -7.94 3.17
CA ASN A 301 17.24 -7.93 4.56
C ASN A 301 18.14 -7.04 5.39
N VAL A 302 17.53 -6.16 6.17
CA VAL A 302 18.22 -5.30 7.13
C VAL A 302 17.62 -5.53 8.51
N ILE A 303 18.46 -5.67 9.52
CA ILE A 303 18.04 -5.66 10.94
C ILE A 303 18.52 -4.34 11.53
N GLU A 304 17.63 -3.65 12.23
CA GLU A 304 17.93 -2.42 12.96
C GLU A 304 17.58 -2.59 14.42
N PHE A 305 18.59 -2.49 15.28
CA PHE A 305 18.42 -2.48 16.74
C PHE A 305 18.59 -1.05 17.25
N GLY A 306 17.58 -0.54 17.97
CA GLY A 306 17.55 0.84 18.46
C GLY A 306 17.00 1.80 17.41
N CYS A 307 15.84 1.51 16.83
CA CYS A 307 15.26 2.36 15.78
C CYS A 307 14.78 3.72 16.31
N CYS A 308 14.66 3.90 17.63
CA CYS A 308 14.20 5.12 18.26
C CYS A 308 12.95 5.67 17.54
N LYS A 309 12.99 6.93 17.10
CA LYS A 309 11.87 7.58 16.39
C LYS A 309 11.86 7.33 14.87
N GLY A 310 12.65 6.39 14.35
CA GLY A 310 12.61 5.95 12.97
C GLY A 310 13.30 6.85 11.95
N ASP A 311 14.20 7.75 12.36
CA ASP A 311 14.90 8.64 11.42
C ASP A 311 15.88 7.85 10.53
N THR A 312 16.66 6.93 11.10
CA THR A 312 17.56 6.05 10.36
C THR A 312 16.79 4.95 9.64
N THR A 313 15.76 4.39 10.30
CA THR A 313 14.82 3.42 9.69
C THR A 313 14.28 3.95 8.36
N LYS A 314 13.88 5.22 8.31
CA LYS A 314 13.36 5.85 7.09
C LYS A 314 14.40 5.88 5.97
N VAL A 315 15.67 6.13 6.29
CA VAL A 315 16.78 6.09 5.31
C VAL A 315 17.03 4.65 4.84
N LEU A 316 17.13 3.70 5.78
CA LEU A 316 17.29 2.29 5.46
C LEU A 316 16.18 1.77 4.55
N SER A 317 14.94 2.27 4.73
CA SER A 317 13.80 1.89 3.88
C SER A 317 13.94 2.28 2.41
N LEU A 318 14.81 3.23 2.08
CA LEU A 318 15.07 3.64 0.70
C LEU A 318 16.06 2.71 -0.03
N ILE A 319 16.88 1.95 0.73
CA ILE A 319 18.02 1.16 0.23
C ILE A 319 17.87 -0.34 0.48
N SER A 320 16.71 -0.79 0.96
CA SER A 320 16.47 -2.20 1.27
C SER A 320 15.11 -2.70 0.80
N GLU A 321 15.00 -4.01 0.59
CA GLU A 321 13.74 -4.68 0.27
C GLU A 321 12.92 -4.93 1.55
N LYS A 322 13.58 -5.26 2.66
CA LYS A 322 12.93 -5.55 3.94
C LYS A 322 13.76 -5.09 5.12
N ILE A 323 13.09 -4.48 6.11
CA ILE A 323 13.69 -4.06 7.39
C ILE A 323 12.93 -4.69 8.54
N TYR A 324 13.69 -5.15 9.53
CA TYR A 324 13.23 -5.60 10.84
C TYR A 324 13.77 -4.60 11.87
N ALA A 325 12.97 -3.60 12.23
CA ALA A 325 13.36 -2.53 13.14
C ALA A 325 12.81 -2.80 14.54
N SER A 326 13.65 -2.65 15.55
CA SER A 326 13.28 -2.90 16.93
C SER A 326 13.76 -1.81 17.89
N ASP A 327 13.00 -1.63 18.97
CA ASP A 327 13.33 -0.76 20.10
C ASP A 327 12.71 -1.35 21.37
N LEU A 328 13.25 -1.02 22.55
CA LEU A 328 12.69 -1.42 23.83
C LEU A 328 11.48 -0.57 24.22
N ASP A 329 11.45 0.70 23.79
CA ASP A 329 10.41 1.64 24.14
C ASP A 329 9.25 1.59 23.13
N SER A 330 8.07 1.23 23.61
CA SER A 330 6.85 1.19 22.82
C SER A 330 6.46 2.56 22.23
N ALA A 331 6.78 3.66 22.90
CA ALA A 331 6.51 5.00 22.41
C ALA A 331 7.43 5.34 21.21
N ASN A 332 8.70 4.93 21.27
CA ASN A 332 9.61 5.03 20.13
C ASN A 332 9.09 4.27 18.91
N ILE A 333 8.63 3.03 19.12
CA ILE A 333 8.06 2.20 18.06
C ILE A 333 6.83 2.86 17.42
N GLU A 334 5.96 3.49 18.20
CA GLU A 334 4.78 4.18 17.68
C GLU A 334 5.17 5.43 16.88
N ASP A 335 6.11 6.23 17.38
CA ASP A 335 6.67 7.37 16.66
C ASP A 335 7.34 6.94 15.34
N ALA A 336 8.12 5.84 15.36
CA ALA A 336 8.79 5.29 14.18
C ALA A 336 7.79 4.77 13.14
N LYS A 337 6.74 4.08 13.55
CA LYS A 337 5.64 3.64 12.65
C LYS A 337 4.98 4.84 11.97
N ASN A 338 4.67 5.89 12.73
CA ASN A 338 4.07 7.10 12.18
C ASN A 338 5.00 7.81 11.18
N LYS A 339 6.28 7.89 11.47
CA LYS A 339 7.28 8.48 10.57
C LYS A 339 7.51 7.65 9.30
N CYS A 340 7.50 6.33 9.43
CA CYS A 340 7.73 5.39 8.34
C CYS A 340 6.44 4.92 7.66
N ILE A 341 5.33 5.61 7.83
CA ILE A 341 4.01 5.19 7.35
C ILE A 341 3.97 4.91 5.83
N SER A 342 4.81 5.60 5.05
CA SER A 342 4.98 5.37 3.61
C SER A 342 6.04 4.32 3.26
N SER A 343 6.72 3.73 4.27
CA SER A 343 7.77 2.73 4.08
C SER A 343 7.20 1.34 4.36
N TYR A 344 6.57 0.74 3.36
CA TYR A 344 5.88 -0.55 3.45
C TYR A 344 6.81 -1.75 3.68
N ASN A 345 8.12 -1.55 3.49
CA ASN A 345 9.15 -2.58 3.64
C ASN A 345 9.69 -2.69 5.09
N VAL A 346 9.11 -1.97 6.05
CA VAL A 346 9.54 -1.97 7.45
C VAL A 346 8.56 -2.77 8.33
N SER A 347 9.09 -3.69 9.13
CA SER A 347 8.40 -4.37 10.22
C SER A 347 8.94 -3.87 11.55
N PHE A 348 8.07 -3.42 12.43
CA PHE A 348 8.45 -2.90 13.75
C PHE A 348 8.08 -3.88 14.85
N GLU A 349 8.97 -4.08 15.82
CA GLU A 349 8.70 -4.87 17.03
C GLU A 349 9.31 -4.23 18.28
N ILE A 350 8.64 -4.44 19.40
CA ILE A 350 9.21 -4.12 20.73
C ILE A 350 10.07 -5.30 21.12
N LYS A 351 11.38 -5.11 21.20
CA LYS A 351 12.31 -6.21 21.45
C LYS A 351 13.57 -5.77 22.15
N ASP A 352 13.99 -6.56 23.13
CA ASP A 352 15.31 -6.48 23.74
C ASP A 352 16.32 -7.20 22.82
N ILE A 353 17.39 -6.51 22.45
CA ILE A 353 18.49 -7.07 21.67
C ILE A 353 19.14 -8.30 22.35
N ASN A 354 19.03 -8.41 23.66
CA ASN A 354 19.55 -9.54 24.43
C ASN A 354 18.69 -10.81 24.32
N THR A 355 17.48 -10.72 23.77
CA THR A 355 16.60 -11.87 23.54
C THR A 355 16.98 -12.62 22.25
N GLU A 356 16.33 -13.74 21.97
CA GLU A 356 16.58 -14.56 20.79
C GLU A 356 16.25 -13.81 19.48
N TRP A 357 17.12 -13.96 18.47
CA TRP A 357 16.96 -13.35 17.16
C TRP A 357 16.49 -14.40 16.14
N ASN A 358 15.28 -14.26 15.66
CA ASN A 358 14.67 -15.15 14.66
C ASN A 358 14.41 -14.36 13.36
N TYR A 359 15.47 -13.78 12.80
CA TYR A 359 15.41 -13.04 11.54
C TYR A 359 16.01 -13.86 10.39
N PRO A 360 15.57 -13.63 9.14
CA PRO A 360 16.30 -14.10 7.96
C PRO A 360 17.72 -13.55 7.95
N ASP A 361 18.64 -14.25 7.30
CA ASP A 361 20.02 -13.80 7.15
C ASP A 361 20.07 -12.37 6.61
N PRO A 362 20.62 -11.41 7.36
CA PRO A 362 20.68 -10.02 6.95
C PRO A 362 21.90 -9.72 6.09
N ASP A 363 21.72 -8.87 5.09
CA ASP A 363 22.84 -8.26 4.38
C ASP A 363 23.50 -7.17 5.24
N LEU A 364 22.70 -6.53 6.12
CA LEU A 364 23.15 -5.47 7.00
C LEU A 364 22.48 -5.57 8.38
N VAL A 365 23.28 -5.36 9.43
CA VAL A 365 22.83 -5.07 10.78
C VAL A 365 23.23 -3.65 11.17
N TYR A 366 22.25 -2.82 11.47
CA TYR A 366 22.44 -1.51 12.09
C TYR A 366 22.30 -1.64 13.61
N LEU A 367 23.36 -1.28 14.34
CA LEU A 367 23.46 -1.46 15.77
C LEU A 367 23.57 -0.11 16.50
N ASP A 368 22.49 0.31 17.13
CA ASP A 368 22.33 1.57 17.89
C ASP A 368 21.50 1.37 19.18
N ALA A 369 21.53 0.15 19.73
CA ALA A 369 20.69 -0.19 20.91
C ALA A 369 21.46 -0.29 22.21
N LEU A 370 22.78 -0.30 22.17
CA LEU A 370 23.65 -0.57 23.31
C LEU A 370 24.69 0.55 23.44
N HIS A 371 24.78 1.15 24.62
CA HIS A 371 25.66 2.29 24.87
C HIS A 371 26.74 2.01 25.95
N ASP A 372 26.72 0.82 26.56
CA ASP A 372 27.78 0.37 27.47
C ASP A 372 28.75 -0.58 26.76
N TYR A 373 29.97 -0.65 27.29
CA TYR A 373 31.07 -1.41 26.68
C TYR A 373 30.75 -2.91 26.52
N ASP A 374 30.23 -3.51 27.60
CA ASP A 374 29.99 -4.96 27.62
C ASP A 374 28.82 -5.35 26.71
N GLY A 375 27.75 -4.56 26.71
CA GLY A 375 26.60 -4.74 25.84
C GLY A 375 26.95 -4.65 24.35
N ILE A 376 27.72 -3.63 23.96
CA ILE A 376 28.21 -3.49 22.57
C ILE A 376 29.04 -4.71 22.16
N LEU A 377 29.98 -5.13 23.01
CA LEU A 377 30.83 -6.28 22.72
C LEU A 377 30.04 -7.58 22.61
N GLN A 378 29.05 -7.79 23.47
CA GLN A 378 28.12 -8.93 23.39
C GLN A 378 27.31 -8.91 22.09
N GLY A 379 26.75 -7.76 21.73
CA GLY A 379 26.02 -7.58 20.47
C GLY A 379 26.87 -7.91 19.24
N LEU A 380 28.09 -7.39 19.17
CA LEU A 380 29.04 -7.67 18.09
C LEU A 380 29.43 -9.14 18.04
N ASN A 381 29.71 -9.78 19.18
CA ASN A 381 30.05 -11.20 19.22
C ASN A 381 28.86 -12.07 18.75
N ARG A 382 27.66 -11.68 19.08
CA ARG A 382 26.46 -12.36 18.65
C ARG A 382 26.24 -12.23 17.14
N ILE A 383 26.39 -11.03 16.57
CA ILE A 383 26.34 -10.80 15.13
C ILE A 383 27.39 -11.68 14.44
N LYS A 384 28.63 -11.67 14.93
CA LYS A 384 29.72 -12.51 14.38
C LYS A 384 29.38 -13.99 14.38
N SER A 385 28.73 -14.48 15.45
CA SER A 385 28.37 -15.89 15.59
C SER A 385 27.19 -16.30 14.72
N GLN A 386 26.14 -15.47 14.67
CA GLN A 386 24.90 -15.80 13.96
C GLN A 386 24.93 -15.41 12.48
N TYR A 387 25.58 -14.28 12.15
CA TYR A 387 25.60 -13.68 10.82
C TYR A 387 27.02 -13.28 10.39
N PRO A 388 27.95 -14.22 10.22
CA PRO A 388 29.39 -13.92 10.05
C PRO A 388 29.70 -13.12 8.78
N ASN A 389 28.84 -13.15 7.78
CA ASN A 389 29.07 -12.49 6.49
C ASN A 389 28.31 -11.16 6.35
N THR A 390 27.59 -10.73 7.38
CA THR A 390 26.81 -9.49 7.31
C THR A 390 27.67 -8.25 7.38
N ILE A 391 27.19 -7.17 6.75
CA ILE A 391 27.78 -5.84 6.94
C ILE A 391 27.18 -5.25 8.21
N ILE A 392 28.01 -4.56 8.99
CA ILE A 392 27.60 -3.92 10.22
C ILE A 392 27.73 -2.41 10.05
N VAL A 393 26.73 -1.68 10.48
CA VAL A 393 26.78 -0.21 10.64
C VAL A 393 26.64 0.10 12.11
N MET A 394 27.57 0.88 12.61
CA MET A 394 27.51 1.43 13.96
C MET A 394 27.66 2.96 13.91
N ASP A 395 26.90 3.63 14.73
CA ASP A 395 27.12 5.03 15.09
C ASP A 395 27.92 5.15 16.40
N ASP A 396 27.86 6.28 17.05
CA ASP A 396 28.48 6.56 18.35
C ASP A 396 30.02 6.39 18.41
N TYR A 397 30.71 6.15 17.27
CA TYR A 397 32.17 6.06 17.29
C TYR A 397 32.83 7.35 17.79
N GLY A 398 32.29 8.50 17.43
CA GLY A 398 32.72 9.81 17.90
C GLY A 398 31.98 10.34 19.12
N HIS A 399 31.18 9.52 19.79
CA HIS A 399 30.35 9.97 20.90
C HIS A 399 31.16 10.30 22.16
N ILE A 400 30.69 11.29 22.93
CA ILE A 400 31.36 11.77 24.15
C ILE A 400 31.54 10.66 25.20
N MET A 401 30.63 9.69 25.27
CA MET A 401 30.75 8.56 26.22
C MET A 401 31.95 7.66 25.88
N ASN A 402 32.48 7.75 24.66
CA ASN A 402 33.65 7.03 24.20
C ASN A 402 33.62 5.52 24.51
N THR A 403 32.47 4.90 24.32
CA THR A 403 32.26 3.45 24.54
C THR A 403 32.53 2.64 23.28
N VAL A 404 32.08 3.11 22.12
CA VAL A 404 32.20 2.43 20.83
C VAL A 404 33.65 2.51 20.31
N LYS A 405 34.29 3.66 20.36
CA LYS A 405 35.62 3.91 19.82
C LYS A 405 36.68 2.91 20.32
N PRO A 406 36.86 2.67 21.65
CA PRO A 406 37.85 1.73 22.15
C PRO A 406 37.64 0.28 21.65
N ILE A 407 36.39 -0.13 21.50
CA ILE A 407 36.06 -1.46 20.99
C ILE A 407 36.46 -1.58 19.53
N ILE A 408 36.07 -0.63 18.71
CA ILE A 408 36.37 -0.63 17.25
C ILE A 408 37.87 -0.51 17.00
N ASP A 409 38.58 0.37 17.70
CA ASP A 409 40.04 0.53 17.59
C ASP A 409 40.78 -0.80 17.92
N ASN A 410 40.35 -1.48 18.98
CA ASN A 410 40.92 -2.80 19.36
C ASN A 410 40.63 -3.87 18.30
N LEU A 411 39.42 -3.87 17.71
CA LEU A 411 39.11 -4.83 16.63
C LEU A 411 39.90 -4.55 15.35
N ILE A 412 40.17 -3.27 15.03
CA ILE A 412 41.02 -2.85 13.91
C ILE A 412 42.50 -3.29 14.17
N GLU A 413 43.05 -2.97 15.35
CA GLU A 413 44.37 -3.31 15.75
C GLU A 413 44.62 -4.82 15.69
N LYS A 414 43.67 -5.62 16.16
CA LYS A 414 43.68 -7.08 16.10
C LYS A 414 43.38 -7.66 14.72
N LYS A 415 43.11 -6.81 13.73
CA LYS A 415 42.75 -7.20 12.35
C LYS A 415 41.51 -8.11 12.27
N GLN A 416 40.61 -7.97 13.20
CA GLN A 416 39.39 -8.80 13.29
C GLN A 416 38.23 -8.26 12.43
N ILE A 417 38.32 -7.00 12.03
CA ILE A 417 37.34 -6.34 11.15
C ILE A 417 38.03 -5.67 9.97
N GLU A 418 37.27 -5.45 8.92
CA GLU A 418 37.57 -4.61 7.77
C GLU A 418 36.62 -3.42 7.74
N VAL A 419 37.18 -2.22 7.92
CA VAL A 419 36.41 -0.98 7.78
C VAL A 419 36.19 -0.71 6.30
N LEU A 420 34.93 -0.69 5.88
CA LEU A 420 34.55 -0.45 4.48
C LEU A 420 34.40 1.06 4.22
N LYS A 421 33.83 1.80 5.18
CA LYS A 421 33.68 3.25 5.07
C LYS A 421 33.48 3.89 6.45
N TRP A 422 34.10 5.03 6.65
CA TRP A 422 33.78 5.94 7.73
C TRP A 422 32.67 6.88 7.30
N ILE A 423 31.67 7.12 8.14
CA ILE A 423 30.47 7.89 7.81
C ILE A 423 30.14 8.92 8.89
N GLY A 424 29.40 9.94 8.47
CA GLY A 424 28.97 11.03 9.35
C GLY A 424 30.06 12.07 9.63
N GLU A 425 29.74 12.98 10.52
CA GLU A 425 30.62 14.07 10.96
C GLU A 425 30.43 14.34 12.46
N ALA A 426 31.52 14.41 13.18
CA ALA A 426 31.50 14.57 14.62
C ALA A 426 30.92 15.92 15.09
N GLU A 427 31.18 17.03 14.37
CA GLU A 427 30.59 18.35 14.67
C GLU A 427 29.07 18.31 14.67
N GLY A 428 28.54 17.44 13.83
CA GLY A 428 27.13 17.18 13.69
C GLY A 428 26.47 16.66 14.95
N TYR A 429 27.18 15.94 15.69
CA TYR A 429 26.73 15.11 16.79
C TYR A 429 26.75 15.84 18.14
N MET A 430 27.56 16.89 18.26
CA MET A 430 28.00 17.39 19.53
C MET A 430 27.67 18.85 19.79
N ALA A 431 26.58 19.37 19.26
CA ALA A 431 26.18 20.77 19.48
C ALA A 431 26.04 21.14 20.97
N THR A 432 26.28 20.26 21.90
CA THR A 432 25.96 20.53 23.29
C THR A 432 27.07 20.41 24.32
N ASN A 433 28.23 19.82 24.04
CA ASN A 433 29.34 19.88 25.03
C ASN A 433 30.61 19.11 24.62
N ASN A 434 31.51 19.73 23.98
CA ASN A 434 32.83 19.89 24.59
C ASN A 434 33.94 18.92 24.30
N LYS A 435 33.77 17.69 23.79
CA LYS A 435 34.94 16.92 23.37
C LYS A 435 34.56 15.92 22.31
N VAL A 436 34.91 16.26 21.09
CA VAL A 436 34.91 15.28 19.97
C VAL A 436 36.22 14.52 20.05
N PHE A 437 36.12 13.17 20.19
CA PHE A 437 37.29 12.31 20.22
C PHE A 437 37.81 11.95 18.83
N THR A 438 37.02 12.22 17.80
CA THR A 438 37.31 11.96 16.38
C THR A 438 36.41 12.80 15.50
N ASP A 439 36.82 13.00 14.26
CA ASP A 439 36.05 13.66 13.21
C ASP A 439 34.99 12.73 12.56
N LYS A 440 34.93 11.45 12.99
CA LYS A 440 34.01 10.43 12.48
C LYS A 440 32.90 10.17 13.45
N GLU A 441 31.65 10.06 12.95
CA GLU A 441 30.47 9.77 13.73
C GLU A 441 30.25 8.26 13.87
N GLY A 442 30.44 7.52 12.78
CA GLY A 442 30.29 6.08 12.76
C GLY A 442 30.99 5.43 11.58
N LEU A 443 30.72 4.14 11.38
CA LEU A 443 31.38 3.34 10.37
C LEU A 443 30.52 2.20 9.82
N ILE A 444 30.91 1.77 8.61
CA ILE A 444 30.44 0.56 7.94
C ILE A 444 31.61 -0.43 7.92
N PHE A 445 31.42 -1.65 8.39
CA PHE A 445 32.47 -2.65 8.46
C PHE A 445 31.91 -4.08 8.36
N LYS A 446 32.80 -5.05 8.25
CA LYS A 446 32.49 -6.49 8.34
C LYS A 446 33.56 -7.20 9.16
N PHE A 447 33.21 -8.36 9.72
CA PHE A 447 34.20 -9.28 10.33
C PHE A 447 35.07 -9.94 9.24
N LYS A 448 36.33 -10.27 9.63
CA LYS A 448 37.23 -11.03 8.78
C LYS A 448 37.23 -12.50 9.14
#